data_7bf89f04a247a052670c7127dcaf7947
#
_entry.id   7bf89f04a247a052670c7127dcaf7947
#
_cell.length_a   1.000
_cell.length_b   1.000
_cell.length_c   1.000
_cell.angle_alpha   90.00
_cell.angle_beta   90.00
_cell.angle_gamma   90.00
#
_symmetry.space_group_name_H-M   'P 1'
#
loop_
_entity.id
_entity.type
_entity.pdbx_description
1 polymer ?
#
loop_
_entity_poly.entity_id
_entity_poly.type
_entity_poly.pdbx_seq_one_letter_code
_entity_poly.pdbx_strand_id
1 'polypeptide(L)'
;MKNTPIDYQVAQEVIDSYHLPDFGKATIREVVAISNELEERTGQEFVHMEMGVPGLKPAQVGVDAEIKALQAGIASIYPNINGLPELKEQASRFIKAFINVDVSPEGCVPVTGSMQGTYASFLTCGQCNPEEKDTILFIDPGFPVQK
;
A
#
# COMPACT_ATOMS: atom_id res chain seq x y z
N MET A 1 18.75 8.88 -35.73
CA MET A 1 17.87 8.81 -34.55
C MET A 1 18.73 8.76 -33.29
N LYS A 2 18.35 9.43 -32.24
CA LYS A 2 19.12 9.45 -30.99
C LYS A 2 19.23 8.02 -30.45
N ASN A 3 20.42 7.66 -30.03
CA ASN A 3 20.69 6.36 -29.41
C ASN A 3 19.91 6.30 -28.05
N THR A 4 18.68 5.85 -28.10
CA THR A 4 17.89 5.58 -26.90
C THR A 4 18.16 4.15 -26.46
N PRO A 5 18.21 3.86 -25.14
CA PRO A 5 18.47 2.51 -24.67
C PRO A 5 17.37 1.51 -25.06
N ILE A 6 16.17 2.00 -25.38
CA ILE A 6 15.02 1.21 -25.83
C ILE A 6 14.77 1.50 -27.30
N ASP A 7 14.45 0.49 -28.11
CA ASP A 7 14.00 0.67 -29.47
C ASP A 7 12.68 1.46 -29.47
N TYR A 8 12.70 2.64 -30.11
CA TYR A 8 11.55 3.54 -30.12
C TYR A 8 10.33 2.93 -30.82
N GLN A 9 10.56 2.13 -31.86
CA GLN A 9 9.46 1.51 -32.60
C GLN A 9 8.76 0.47 -31.74
N VAL A 10 9.52 -0.39 -31.07
CA VAL A 10 8.97 -1.39 -30.13
C VAL A 10 8.22 -0.70 -28.99
N ALA A 11 8.79 0.38 -28.43
CA ALA A 11 8.15 1.14 -27.38
C ALA A 11 6.80 1.73 -27.84
N GLN A 12 6.76 2.29 -29.05
CA GLN A 12 5.54 2.88 -29.61
C GLN A 12 4.48 1.81 -29.87
N GLU A 13 4.85 0.67 -30.45
CA GLU A 13 3.93 -0.45 -30.70
C GLU A 13 3.30 -0.97 -29.40
N VAL A 14 4.09 -1.11 -28.34
CA VAL A 14 3.58 -1.54 -27.04
C VAL A 14 2.60 -0.50 -26.46
N ILE A 15 2.99 0.77 -26.43
CA ILE A 15 2.12 1.85 -25.91
C ILE A 15 0.81 1.91 -26.67
N ASP A 16 0.87 1.84 -28.00
CA ASP A 16 -0.32 1.92 -28.86
C ASP A 16 -1.27 0.72 -28.64
N SER A 17 -0.72 -0.46 -28.30
CA SER A 17 -1.53 -1.66 -28.03
C SER A 17 -2.43 -1.51 -26.80
N TYR A 18 -2.07 -0.65 -25.87
CA TYR A 18 -2.88 -0.37 -24.66
C TYR A 18 -4.02 0.63 -24.90
N HIS A 19 -4.10 1.23 -26.10
CA HIS A 19 -5.17 2.16 -26.49
C HIS A 19 -5.40 3.30 -25.48
N LEU A 20 -4.33 3.78 -24.84
CA LEU A 20 -4.42 4.87 -23.89
C LEU A 20 -4.70 6.20 -24.63
N PRO A 21 -5.72 6.96 -24.20
CA PRO A 21 -6.02 8.25 -24.83
C PRO A 21 -4.90 9.28 -24.65
N ASP A 22 -4.14 9.15 -23.58
CA ASP A 22 -2.99 9.99 -23.26
C ASP A 22 -2.06 9.20 -22.33
N PHE A 23 -0.89 8.85 -22.80
CA PHE A 23 0.11 8.11 -22.03
C PHE A 23 0.52 8.87 -20.75
N GLY A 24 0.53 10.20 -20.76
CA GLY A 24 0.82 11.02 -19.58
C GLY A 24 -0.21 10.87 -18.44
N LYS A 25 -1.36 10.23 -18.73
CA LYS A 25 -2.42 9.94 -17.75
C LYS A 25 -2.55 8.45 -17.42
N ALA A 26 -1.60 7.64 -17.89
CA ALA A 26 -1.58 6.22 -17.60
C ALA A 26 -1.57 5.97 -16.09
N THR A 27 -2.34 4.99 -15.66
CA THR A 27 -2.32 4.53 -14.28
C THR A 27 -1.03 3.78 -13.97
N ILE A 28 -0.65 3.70 -12.70
CA ILE A 28 0.53 2.92 -12.27
C ILE A 28 0.47 1.48 -12.80
N ARG A 29 -0.72 0.86 -12.82
CA ARG A 29 -0.88 -0.51 -13.31
C ARG A 29 -0.62 -0.62 -14.81
N GLU A 30 -1.06 0.34 -15.60
CA GLU A 30 -0.80 0.39 -17.04
C GLU A 30 0.70 0.62 -17.29
N VAL A 31 1.34 1.51 -16.56
CA VAL A 31 2.80 1.71 -16.68
C VAL A 31 3.57 0.44 -16.33
N VAL A 32 3.22 -0.27 -15.25
CA VAL A 32 3.81 -1.57 -14.89
C VAL A 32 3.62 -2.59 -16.01
N ALA A 33 2.41 -2.71 -16.56
CA ALA A 33 2.13 -3.67 -17.62
C ALA A 33 2.94 -3.36 -18.90
N ILE A 34 3.00 -2.09 -19.30
CA ILE A 34 3.79 -1.63 -20.45
C ILE A 34 5.28 -1.89 -20.22
N SER A 35 5.80 -1.61 -19.03
CA SER A 35 7.21 -1.84 -18.71
C SER A 35 7.58 -3.33 -18.80
N ASN A 36 6.75 -4.20 -18.22
CA ASN A 36 6.95 -5.65 -18.30
C ASN A 36 6.91 -6.16 -19.73
N GLU A 37 5.97 -5.69 -20.56
CA GLU A 37 5.88 -6.09 -21.97
C GLU A 37 7.09 -5.60 -22.77
N LEU A 38 7.60 -4.41 -22.48
CA LEU A 38 8.83 -3.90 -23.10
C LEU A 38 10.05 -4.73 -22.72
N GLU A 39 10.18 -5.15 -21.46
CA GLU A 39 11.24 -6.07 -21.02
C GLU A 39 11.16 -7.40 -21.78
N GLU A 40 9.95 -7.97 -21.88
CA GLU A 40 9.74 -9.24 -22.58
C GLU A 40 10.09 -9.15 -24.07
N ARG A 41 9.66 -8.08 -24.75
CA ARG A 41 9.90 -7.90 -26.19
C ARG A 41 11.34 -7.52 -26.53
N THR A 42 12.01 -6.78 -25.66
CA THR A 42 13.37 -6.28 -25.93
C THR A 42 14.47 -7.14 -25.30
N GLY A 43 14.13 -7.96 -24.31
CA GLY A 43 15.10 -8.67 -23.49
C GLY A 43 15.95 -7.75 -22.60
N GLN A 44 15.55 -6.50 -22.45
CA GLN A 44 16.27 -5.50 -21.67
C GLN A 44 15.62 -5.32 -20.31
N GLU A 45 16.35 -5.56 -19.23
CA GLU A 45 15.88 -5.34 -17.87
C GLU A 45 15.78 -3.84 -17.54
N PHE A 46 14.69 -3.46 -16.89
CA PHE A 46 14.45 -2.10 -16.40
C PHE A 46 14.62 -2.01 -14.89
N VAL A 47 14.97 -0.82 -14.43
CA VAL A 47 14.87 -0.47 -13.02
C VAL A 47 13.45 0.05 -12.78
N HIS A 48 12.59 -0.79 -12.20
CA HIS A 48 11.20 -0.47 -11.93
C HIS A 48 11.07 0.58 -10.81
N MET A 49 10.67 1.79 -11.16
CA MET A 49 10.47 2.92 -10.25
C MET A 49 9.04 3.46 -10.27
N GLU A 50 8.19 2.88 -11.10
CA GLU A 50 6.78 3.26 -11.29
C GLU A 50 5.90 2.86 -10.12
N MET A 51 6.33 1.89 -9.31
CA MET A 51 5.63 1.46 -8.11
C MET A 51 6.56 1.49 -6.90
N GLY A 52 6.16 2.18 -5.84
CA GLY A 52 6.89 2.20 -4.58
C GLY A 52 6.74 0.88 -3.83
N VAL A 53 7.67 -0.03 -4.02
CA VAL A 53 7.71 -1.32 -3.30
C VAL A 53 8.84 -1.28 -2.27
N PRO A 54 8.56 -1.56 -0.96
CA PRO A 54 9.62 -1.70 0.03
C PRO A 54 10.46 -2.93 -0.31
N GLY A 55 11.64 -2.73 -0.89
CA GLY A 55 12.50 -3.83 -1.37
C GLY A 55 13.28 -4.57 -0.28
N LEU A 56 13.19 -4.15 0.98
CA LEU A 56 13.92 -4.76 2.08
C LEU A 56 13.20 -6.01 2.58
N LYS A 57 13.97 -7.05 2.84
CA LYS A 57 13.45 -8.26 3.49
C LYS A 57 12.99 -7.92 4.91
N PRO A 58 11.91 -8.57 5.42
CA PRO A 58 11.50 -8.40 6.79
C PRO A 58 12.60 -8.85 7.76
N ALA A 59 12.64 -8.25 8.95
CA ALA A 59 13.59 -8.67 9.97
C ALA A 59 13.36 -10.13 10.36
N GLN A 60 14.44 -10.94 10.40
CA GLN A 60 14.35 -12.38 10.65
C GLN A 60 13.64 -12.70 11.96
N VAL A 61 13.86 -11.91 13.01
CA VAL A 61 13.17 -12.07 14.30
C VAL A 61 11.64 -12.02 14.18
N GLY A 62 11.12 -11.18 13.27
CA GLY A 62 9.69 -11.10 13.00
C GLY A 62 9.18 -12.35 12.27
N VAL A 63 9.90 -12.79 11.25
CA VAL A 63 9.58 -14.02 10.50
C VAL A 63 9.56 -15.25 11.43
N ASP A 64 10.57 -15.40 12.27
CA ASP A 64 10.65 -16.53 13.22
C ASP A 64 9.51 -16.50 14.24
N ALA A 65 9.13 -15.30 14.70
CA ALA A 65 8.02 -15.14 15.62
C ALA A 65 6.66 -15.49 14.97
N GLU A 66 6.45 -15.11 13.71
CA GLU A 66 5.25 -15.46 12.95
C GLU A 66 5.15 -16.97 12.72
N ILE A 67 6.23 -17.61 12.28
CA ILE A 67 6.29 -19.09 12.11
C ILE A 67 5.95 -19.78 13.44
N LYS A 68 6.54 -19.34 14.54
CA LYS A 68 6.28 -19.91 15.86
C LYS A 68 4.82 -19.74 16.30
N ALA A 69 4.22 -18.59 16.03
CA ALA A 69 2.81 -18.34 16.35
C ALA A 69 1.87 -19.24 15.53
N LEU A 70 2.15 -19.41 14.24
CA LEU A 70 1.40 -20.33 13.37
C LEU A 70 1.50 -21.78 13.85
N GLN A 71 2.70 -22.24 14.19
CA GLN A 71 2.91 -23.58 14.75
C GLN A 71 2.21 -23.79 16.09
N ALA A 72 2.07 -22.72 16.88
CA ALA A 72 1.31 -22.73 18.14
C ALA A 72 -0.23 -22.69 17.93
N GLY A 73 -0.71 -22.63 16.68
CA GLY A 73 -2.12 -22.70 16.36
C GLY A 73 -2.86 -21.37 16.43
N ILE A 74 -2.16 -20.23 16.35
CA ILE A 74 -2.82 -18.90 16.40
C ILE A 74 -3.90 -18.74 15.32
N ALA A 75 -3.73 -19.37 14.17
CA ALA A 75 -4.68 -19.31 13.07
C ALA A 75 -6.01 -20.06 13.34
N SER A 76 -6.07 -20.89 14.38
CA SER A 76 -7.29 -21.60 14.81
C SER A 76 -8.12 -20.86 15.84
N ILE A 77 -7.64 -19.70 16.31
CA ILE A 77 -8.28 -18.90 17.34
C ILE A 77 -9.10 -17.79 16.67
N TYR A 78 -10.38 -17.67 17.04
CA TYR A 78 -11.21 -16.54 16.61
C TYR A 78 -10.80 -15.29 17.42
N PRO A 79 -10.28 -14.26 16.77
CA PRO A 79 -9.76 -13.10 17.49
C PRO A 79 -10.89 -12.27 18.12
N ASN A 80 -10.55 -11.51 19.17
CA ASN A 80 -11.45 -10.49 19.70
C ASN A 80 -11.71 -9.42 18.61
N ILE A 81 -12.94 -8.91 18.55
CA ILE A 81 -13.36 -7.85 17.61
C ILE A 81 -12.44 -6.62 17.72
N ASN A 82 -12.00 -6.28 18.92
CA ASN A 82 -11.11 -5.15 19.17
C ASN A 82 -9.62 -5.46 18.94
N GLY A 83 -9.29 -6.66 18.47
CA GLY A 83 -7.91 -7.13 18.30
C GLY A 83 -7.34 -7.81 19.54
N LEU A 84 -6.17 -8.42 19.40
CA LEU A 84 -5.44 -9.06 20.48
C LEU A 84 -4.85 -8.01 21.43
N PRO A 85 -5.03 -8.11 22.74
CA PRO A 85 -4.49 -7.15 23.70
C PRO A 85 -2.98 -6.97 23.57
N GLU A 86 -2.24 -8.05 23.41
CA GLU A 86 -0.79 -8.06 23.27
C GLU A 86 -0.34 -7.29 22.03
N LEU A 87 -1.06 -7.40 20.91
CA LEU A 87 -0.76 -6.62 19.69
C LEU A 87 -0.97 -5.13 19.93
N LYS A 88 -2.05 -4.76 20.60
CA LYS A 88 -2.40 -3.37 20.92
C LYS A 88 -1.37 -2.73 21.86
N GLU A 89 -0.91 -3.46 22.88
CA GLU A 89 0.17 -3.04 23.78
C GLU A 89 1.47 -2.79 23.02
N GLN A 90 1.84 -3.71 22.11
CA GLN A 90 3.05 -3.54 21.31
C GLN A 90 2.90 -2.41 20.29
N ALA A 91 1.72 -2.18 19.73
CA ALA A 91 1.45 -1.04 18.87
C ALA A 91 1.64 0.30 19.63
N SER A 92 1.05 0.42 20.81
CA SER A 92 1.23 1.58 21.70
C SER A 92 2.72 1.83 22.02
N ARG A 93 3.44 0.78 22.41
CA ARG A 93 4.88 0.84 22.69
C ARG A 93 5.70 1.28 21.46
N PHE A 94 5.38 0.74 20.29
CA PHE A 94 6.04 1.11 19.04
C PHE A 94 5.81 2.58 18.68
N ILE A 95 4.58 3.06 18.76
CA ILE A 95 4.23 4.46 18.49
C ILE A 95 5.00 5.38 19.43
N LYS A 96 5.07 5.04 20.73
CA LYS A 96 5.87 5.80 21.68
C LYS A 96 7.35 5.82 21.34
N ALA A 97 7.93 4.66 20.99
CA ALA A 97 9.35 4.55 20.68
C ALA A 97 9.73 5.23 19.36
N PHE A 98 8.86 5.16 18.34
CA PHE A 98 9.17 5.62 16.99
C PHE A 98 8.85 7.10 16.75
N ILE A 99 7.70 7.58 17.24
CA ILE A 99 7.25 8.96 17.01
C ILE A 99 7.03 9.76 18.30
N ASN A 100 7.34 9.17 19.45
CA ASN A 100 7.22 9.80 20.77
C ASN A 100 5.82 10.31 21.12
N VAL A 101 4.79 9.61 20.67
CA VAL A 101 3.39 9.89 21.00
C VAL A 101 2.88 8.87 22.00
N ASP A 102 2.19 9.33 23.04
CA ASP A 102 1.53 8.46 24.01
C ASP A 102 0.12 8.14 23.52
N VAL A 103 -0.10 6.85 23.22
CA VAL A 103 -1.42 6.31 22.80
C VAL A 103 -1.77 5.15 23.71
N SER A 104 -2.99 5.16 24.26
CA SER A 104 -3.47 4.00 25.05
C SER A 104 -3.62 2.76 24.16
N PRO A 105 -3.28 1.55 24.63
CA PRO A 105 -3.57 0.31 23.92
C PRO A 105 -5.04 0.18 23.49
N GLU A 106 -5.98 0.64 24.29
CA GLU A 106 -7.42 0.63 23.96
C GLU A 106 -7.72 1.47 22.71
N GLY A 107 -6.96 2.54 22.47
CA GLY A 107 -7.08 3.39 21.28
C GLY A 107 -6.45 2.78 20.01
N CYS A 108 -5.74 1.66 20.13
CA CYS A 108 -5.16 0.97 18.99
C CYS A 108 -6.16 -0.05 18.42
N VAL A 109 -6.52 0.09 17.16
CA VAL A 109 -7.44 -0.82 16.46
C VAL A 109 -6.70 -1.48 15.29
N PRO A 110 -6.41 -2.80 15.37
CA PRO A 110 -5.83 -3.53 14.25
C PRO A 110 -6.79 -3.57 13.05
N VAL A 111 -6.24 -3.37 11.86
CA VAL A 111 -7.00 -3.38 10.60
C VAL A 111 -6.27 -4.24 9.56
N THR A 112 -7.01 -4.73 8.57
CA THR A 112 -6.45 -5.48 7.45
C THR A 112 -5.94 -4.50 6.38
N GLY A 113 -4.75 -3.95 6.63
CA GLY A 113 -4.13 -2.95 5.76
C GLY A 113 -4.67 -1.52 5.99
N SER A 114 -3.86 -0.54 5.57
CA SER A 114 -4.16 0.89 5.78
C SER A 114 -5.44 1.36 5.08
N MET A 115 -5.82 0.73 3.97
CA MET A 115 -7.05 1.09 3.24
C MET A 115 -8.32 0.83 4.05
N GLN A 116 -8.38 -0.29 4.78
CA GLN A 116 -9.49 -0.56 5.68
C GLN A 116 -9.55 0.48 6.82
N GLY A 117 -8.39 0.83 7.38
CA GLY A 117 -8.30 1.86 8.42
C GLY A 117 -8.78 3.22 7.92
N THR A 118 -8.35 3.63 6.75
CA THR A 118 -8.77 4.90 6.11
C THR A 118 -10.26 4.91 5.84
N TYR A 119 -10.80 3.85 5.24
CA TYR A 119 -12.24 3.73 4.96
C TYR A 119 -13.08 3.79 6.23
N ALA A 120 -12.70 3.01 7.25
CA ALA A 120 -13.40 3.04 8.54
C ALA A 120 -13.33 4.41 9.22
N SER A 121 -12.18 5.10 9.12
CA SER A 121 -12.02 6.46 9.65
C SER A 121 -12.95 7.45 8.95
N PHE A 122 -13.06 7.41 7.62
CA PHE A 122 -13.95 8.28 6.87
C PHE A 122 -15.41 8.05 7.24
N LEU A 123 -15.84 6.78 7.33
CA LEU A 123 -17.20 6.45 7.75
C LEU A 123 -17.47 6.96 9.17
N THR A 124 -16.56 6.70 10.11
CA THR A 124 -16.75 7.11 11.51
C THR A 124 -16.79 8.62 11.63
N CYS A 125 -15.86 9.35 11.02
CA CYS A 125 -15.83 10.81 11.05
C CYS A 125 -17.07 11.43 10.39
N GLY A 126 -17.53 10.86 9.26
CA GLY A 126 -18.74 11.33 8.57
C GLY A 126 -20.03 11.09 9.36
N GLN A 127 -20.03 10.10 10.29
CA GLN A 127 -21.19 9.82 11.12
C GLN A 127 -21.21 10.58 12.46
N CYS A 128 -20.06 11.10 12.90
CA CYS A 128 -19.97 11.77 14.21
C CYS A 128 -20.76 13.06 14.29
N ASN A 129 -20.77 13.88 13.23
CA ASN A 129 -21.47 15.16 13.17
C ASN A 129 -22.00 15.44 11.74
N PRO A 130 -22.94 14.66 11.23
CA PRO A 130 -23.35 14.73 9.82
C PRO A 130 -23.99 16.04 9.42
N GLU A 131 -24.57 16.79 10.37
CA GLU A 131 -25.23 18.08 10.10
C GLU A 131 -24.24 19.25 10.02
N GLU A 132 -23.06 19.13 10.67
CA GLU A 132 -22.09 20.22 10.76
C GLU A 132 -20.82 19.95 9.92
N LYS A 133 -20.45 18.67 9.73
CA LYS A 133 -19.19 18.25 9.09
C LYS A 133 -19.46 17.11 8.13
N ASP A 134 -19.84 17.44 6.94
CA ASP A 134 -20.20 16.52 5.85
C ASP A 134 -19.12 16.40 4.78
N THR A 135 -18.02 17.11 4.94
CA THR A 135 -16.98 17.24 3.90
C THR A 135 -15.66 16.66 4.36
N ILE A 136 -15.02 15.87 3.49
CA ILE A 136 -13.65 15.35 3.65
C ILE A 136 -12.75 16.10 2.67
N LEU A 137 -11.69 16.72 3.18
CA LEU A 137 -10.70 17.42 2.39
C LEU A 137 -9.50 16.49 2.10
N PHE A 138 -9.20 16.32 0.82
CA PHE A 138 -8.01 15.60 0.38
C PHE A 138 -6.93 16.57 -0.08
N ILE A 139 -5.67 16.27 0.25
CA ILE A 139 -4.51 16.99 -0.27
C ILE A 139 -4.09 16.28 -1.57
N ASP A 140 -3.99 17.06 -2.65
CA ASP A 140 -3.58 16.58 -3.97
C ASP A 140 -2.25 17.25 -4.39
N PRO A 141 -1.26 16.48 -4.85
CA PRO A 141 -1.24 15.04 -5.08
C PRO A 141 -1.19 14.24 -3.78
N GLY A 142 -1.97 13.15 -3.73
CA GLY A 142 -2.04 12.21 -2.62
C GLY A 142 -2.27 10.79 -3.11
N PHE A 143 -2.53 9.86 -2.19
CA PHE A 143 -2.77 8.48 -2.57
C PHE A 143 -4.09 8.35 -3.36
N PRO A 144 -4.03 7.90 -4.64
CA PRO A 144 -5.17 8.05 -5.57
C PRO A 144 -6.39 7.21 -5.22
N VAL A 145 -6.23 6.15 -4.45
CA VAL A 145 -7.33 5.22 -4.09
C VAL A 145 -8.24 5.79 -2.99
N GLN A 146 -7.87 6.92 -2.38
CA GLN A 146 -8.64 7.58 -1.33
C GLN A 146 -9.64 8.62 -1.87
N LYS A 147 -9.61 8.90 -3.16
CA LYS A 147 -10.48 9.88 -3.85
C LYS A 147 -11.72 9.25 -4.43
#